data_be5a5825044820c107a1795cc88820bb
#
_entry.id   be5a5825044820c107a1795cc88820bb
#
_cell.length_a   1.000
_cell.length_b   1.000
_cell.length_c   1.000
_cell.angle_alpha   90.00
_cell.angle_beta   90.00
_cell.angle_gamma   90.00
#
_symmetry.space_group_name_H-M   'P 1'
#
loop_
_entity.id
_entity.type
_entity.pdbx_description
1 polymer ?
#
loop_
_entity_poly.entity_id
_entity_poly.type
_entity_poly.pdbx_seq_one_letter_code
_entity_poly.pdbx_strand_id
1 'polypeptide(L)'
;MPADYEKMAEHCLGHKKISDKVLDQFLMHFIARKEGMDRKMNAYTLKYQHIIRKMPKEFFPTAMGEYIMGKTLMPDGLIHKYLDHIQLRSLEKTEREFLEFQADNPWRYCFARIADRKAKNFFILRDAFYEDEFLLFSPGVEAFWTEGRRQGDRSLS
;
A
#
# COMPACT_ATOMS: atom_id res chain seq x y z
N MET A 1 -23.01 -8.70 -17.40
CA MET A 1 -23.42 -7.36 -16.89
C MET A 1 -22.22 -6.46 -16.97
N PRO A 2 -22.32 -5.20 -17.42
CA PRO A 2 -21.23 -4.27 -17.29
C PRO A 2 -20.90 -4.06 -15.81
N ALA A 3 -19.60 -3.96 -15.48
CA ALA A 3 -19.15 -3.76 -14.12
C ALA A 3 -19.64 -2.37 -13.62
N ASP A 4 -20.22 -2.33 -12.43
CA ASP A 4 -20.63 -1.09 -11.77
C ASP A 4 -19.42 -0.47 -11.07
N TYR A 5 -18.65 0.29 -11.83
CA TYR A 5 -17.42 0.92 -11.34
C TYR A 5 -17.66 1.98 -10.26
N GLU A 6 -18.84 2.61 -10.21
CA GLU A 6 -19.17 3.60 -9.17
C GLU A 6 -19.32 2.90 -7.82
N LYS A 7 -20.09 1.83 -7.76
CA LYS A 7 -20.27 1.02 -6.56
C LYS A 7 -18.95 0.38 -6.10
N MET A 8 -18.13 -0.07 -7.06
CA MET A 8 -16.80 -0.60 -6.75
C MET A 8 -15.89 0.49 -6.17
N ALA A 9 -15.93 1.72 -6.69
CA ALA A 9 -15.16 2.83 -6.17
C ALA A 9 -15.55 3.18 -4.72
N GLU A 10 -16.84 3.24 -4.41
CA GLU A 10 -17.34 3.45 -3.05
C GLU A 10 -16.82 2.38 -2.09
N HIS A 11 -16.88 1.11 -2.49
CA HIS A 11 -16.34 0.00 -1.71
C HIS A 11 -14.84 0.14 -1.47
N CYS A 12 -14.04 0.42 -2.51
CA CYS A 12 -12.60 0.62 -2.40
C CYS A 12 -12.25 1.81 -1.50
N LEU A 13 -12.99 2.91 -1.58
CA LEU A 13 -12.80 4.07 -0.70
C LEU A 13 -13.16 3.77 0.76
N GLY A 14 -14.19 2.97 1.00
CA GLY A 14 -14.53 2.45 2.34
C GLY A 14 -13.41 1.61 2.91
N HIS A 15 -12.89 0.65 2.15
CA HIS A 15 -11.75 -0.19 2.50
C HIS A 15 -10.50 0.65 2.80
N LYS A 16 -10.23 1.67 1.98
CA LYS A 16 -9.10 2.58 2.19
C LYS A 16 -9.16 3.29 3.54
N LYS A 17 -10.32 3.78 3.95
CA LYS A 17 -10.49 4.45 5.26
C LYS A 17 -10.15 3.52 6.43
N ILE A 18 -10.61 2.27 6.36
CA ILE A 18 -10.29 1.26 7.38
C ILE A 18 -8.79 0.97 7.36
N SER A 19 -8.23 0.75 6.17
CA SER A 19 -6.80 0.51 5.99
C SER A 19 -5.94 1.64 6.55
N ASP A 20 -6.23 2.89 6.20
CA ASP A 20 -5.46 4.05 6.67
C ASP A 20 -5.48 4.12 8.22
N LYS A 21 -6.65 3.91 8.84
CA LYS A 21 -6.78 3.93 10.31
C LYS A 21 -6.00 2.79 10.96
N VAL A 22 -6.10 1.59 10.43
CA VAL A 22 -5.39 0.41 10.95
C VAL A 22 -3.88 0.52 10.74
N LEU A 23 -3.44 0.97 9.57
CA LEU A 23 -2.02 1.17 9.26
C LEU A 23 -1.42 2.20 10.21
N ASP A 24 -2.04 3.34 10.40
CA ASP A 24 -1.53 4.40 11.27
C ASP A 24 -1.55 3.96 12.75
N GLN A 25 -2.70 3.61 13.28
CA GLN A 25 -2.87 3.37 14.73
C GLN A 25 -2.26 2.06 15.19
N PHE A 26 -2.42 0.99 14.42
CA PHE A 26 -2.00 -0.34 14.85
C PHE A 26 -0.60 -0.71 14.34
N LEU A 27 -0.35 -0.60 13.04
CA LEU A 27 0.93 -1.02 12.48
C LEU A 27 2.05 -0.03 12.82
N MET A 28 1.84 1.27 12.55
CA MET A 28 2.88 2.28 12.74
C MET A 28 3.10 2.59 14.23
N HIS A 29 2.04 2.80 15.00
CA HIS A 29 2.18 3.22 16.40
C HIS A 29 2.32 2.06 17.39
N PHE A 30 1.78 0.91 17.12
CA PHE A 30 1.86 -0.21 18.05
C PHE A 30 2.91 -1.25 17.64
N ILE A 31 2.75 -1.95 16.52
CA ILE A 31 3.67 -3.04 16.12
C ILE A 31 5.08 -2.51 15.90
N ALA A 32 5.23 -1.39 15.17
CA ALA A 32 6.54 -0.81 14.87
C ALA A 32 7.34 -0.49 16.13
N ARG A 33 6.69 0.11 17.13
CA ARG A 33 7.32 0.39 18.44
C ARG A 33 7.68 -0.88 19.18
N LYS A 34 6.74 -1.82 19.29
CA LYS A 34 6.95 -3.07 20.04
C LYS A 34 8.08 -3.91 19.46
N GLU A 35 8.22 -3.93 18.16
CA GLU A 35 9.29 -4.65 17.46
C GLU A 35 10.60 -3.82 17.30
N GLY A 36 10.61 -2.58 17.77
CA GLY A 36 11.77 -1.69 17.70
C GLY A 36 12.17 -1.37 16.26
N MET A 37 11.22 -1.27 15.35
CA MET A 37 11.45 -1.05 13.91
C MET A 37 12.09 0.31 13.66
N ASP A 38 11.72 1.34 14.42
CA ASP A 38 12.32 2.68 14.34
C ASP A 38 13.84 2.64 14.55
N ARG A 39 14.31 1.88 15.55
CA ARG A 39 15.75 1.72 15.83
C ARG A 39 16.46 1.00 14.71
N LYS A 40 15.86 -0.05 14.15
CA LYS A 40 16.41 -0.82 13.03
C LYS A 40 16.53 0.05 11.79
N MET A 41 15.50 0.85 11.51
CA MET A 41 15.50 1.76 10.36
C MET A 41 16.48 2.92 10.53
N ASN A 42 16.60 3.47 11.74
CA ASN A 42 17.61 4.49 12.03
C ASN A 42 19.03 3.96 11.85
N ALA A 43 19.33 2.74 12.32
CA ALA A 43 20.62 2.11 12.09
C ALA A 43 20.92 1.90 10.59
N TYR A 44 19.90 1.49 9.82
CA TYR A 44 19.99 1.38 8.36
C TYR A 44 20.25 2.73 7.70
N THR A 45 19.53 3.78 8.13
CA THR A 45 19.70 5.15 7.64
C THR A 45 21.10 5.67 7.87
N LEU A 46 21.67 5.44 9.06
CA LEU A 46 23.05 5.83 9.37
C LEU A 46 24.06 5.10 8.49
N LYS A 47 23.87 3.80 8.28
CA LYS A 47 24.75 2.98 7.42
C LYS A 47 24.77 3.48 5.98
N TYR A 48 23.63 3.89 5.44
CA TYR A 48 23.46 4.30 4.04
C TYR A 48 23.25 5.80 3.86
N GLN A 49 23.60 6.62 4.86
CA GLN A 49 23.37 8.07 4.83
C GLN A 49 23.93 8.78 3.59
N HIS A 50 25.04 8.30 3.02
CA HIS A 50 25.66 8.88 1.83
C HIS A 50 24.80 8.73 0.56
N ILE A 51 23.91 7.72 0.53
CA ILE A 51 22.91 7.51 -0.54
C ILE A 51 21.65 8.27 -0.19
N ILE A 52 21.15 8.10 1.03
CA ILE A 52 19.86 8.64 1.49
C ILE A 52 19.83 10.17 1.42
N ARG A 53 20.94 10.85 1.70
CA ARG A 53 21.05 12.32 1.57
C ARG A 53 20.83 12.85 0.15
N LYS A 54 20.97 12.00 -0.87
CA LYS A 54 20.74 12.34 -2.28
C LYS A 54 19.29 12.08 -2.73
N MET A 55 18.50 11.43 -1.88
CA MET A 55 17.10 11.11 -2.16
C MET A 55 16.18 12.29 -1.84
N PRO A 56 15.00 12.36 -2.45
CA PRO A 56 13.95 13.32 -2.05
C PRO A 56 13.63 13.20 -0.57
N LYS A 57 13.20 14.31 0.06
CA LYS A 57 12.87 14.34 1.52
C LYS A 57 11.76 13.35 1.89
N GLU A 58 10.86 13.09 0.98
CA GLU A 58 9.73 12.18 1.12
C GLU A 58 10.14 10.71 1.09
N PHE A 59 11.37 10.43 0.64
CA PHE A 59 11.86 9.04 0.53
C PHE A 59 11.87 8.32 1.87
N PHE A 60 12.37 8.97 2.92
CA PHE A 60 12.54 8.30 4.21
C PHE A 60 11.22 7.90 4.88
N PRO A 61 10.19 8.77 4.98
CA PRO A 61 8.88 8.38 5.49
C PRO A 61 8.24 7.26 4.68
N THR A 62 8.34 7.30 3.35
CA THR A 62 7.83 6.25 2.45
C THR A 62 8.55 4.93 2.69
N ALA A 63 9.88 4.94 2.72
CA ALA A 63 10.67 3.73 2.97
C ALA A 63 10.43 3.14 4.37
N MET A 64 10.18 3.98 5.38
CA MET A 64 9.79 3.53 6.72
C MET A 64 8.42 2.83 6.68
N GLY A 65 7.44 3.42 6.03
CA GLY A 65 6.12 2.82 5.85
C GLY A 65 6.20 1.46 5.15
N GLU A 66 6.89 1.40 4.02
CA GLU A 66 7.11 0.17 3.26
C GLU A 66 7.85 -0.91 4.09
N TYR A 67 8.86 -0.52 4.86
CA TYR A 67 9.57 -1.44 5.74
C TYR A 67 8.65 -2.04 6.81
N ILE A 68 7.82 -1.22 7.45
CA ILE A 68 6.88 -1.67 8.49
C ILE A 68 5.81 -2.57 7.89
N MET A 69 5.20 -2.17 6.78
CA MET A 69 4.18 -2.95 6.07
C MET A 69 4.76 -4.27 5.55
N GLY A 70 5.94 -4.23 4.94
CA GLY A 70 6.62 -5.44 4.46
C GLY A 70 6.93 -6.42 5.59
N LYS A 71 7.39 -5.94 6.76
CA LYS A 71 7.64 -6.81 7.92
C LYS A 71 6.37 -7.34 8.57
N THR A 72 5.23 -6.70 8.38
CA THR A 72 3.98 -7.04 9.06
C THR A 72 3.04 -7.84 8.17
N LEU A 73 2.87 -7.47 6.90
CA LEU A 73 1.79 -7.95 6.03
C LEU A 73 2.25 -8.89 4.90
N MET A 74 3.56 -9.07 4.68
CA MET A 74 4.08 -10.07 3.74
C MET A 74 3.82 -11.50 4.26
N PRO A 75 3.94 -12.55 3.41
CA PRO A 75 3.95 -13.92 3.88
C PRO A 75 4.89 -14.07 5.06
N ASP A 76 4.72 -14.81 6.04
CA ASP A 76 5.53 -14.93 7.27
C ASP A 76 5.64 -13.60 8.07
N GLY A 77 4.75 -12.64 7.82
CA GLY A 77 4.74 -11.34 8.47
C GLY A 77 4.33 -11.40 9.94
N LEU A 78 4.67 -10.35 10.67
CA LEU A 78 4.39 -10.24 12.11
C LEU A 78 2.90 -10.18 12.44
N ILE A 79 2.02 -9.97 11.44
CA ILE A 79 0.57 -9.89 11.67
C ILE A 79 0.06 -11.12 12.43
N HIS A 80 0.50 -12.32 12.07
CA HIS A 80 0.09 -13.57 12.72
C HIS A 80 0.44 -13.62 14.20
N LYS A 81 1.58 -13.03 14.61
CA LYS A 81 1.98 -12.91 16.02
C LYS A 81 1.04 -12.04 16.83
N TYR A 82 0.36 -11.11 16.18
CA TYR A 82 -0.43 -10.08 16.84
C TYR A 82 -1.94 -10.28 16.75
N LEU A 83 -2.46 -11.23 15.95
CA LEU A 83 -3.90 -11.44 15.79
C LEU A 83 -4.62 -11.67 17.13
N ASP A 84 -3.99 -12.39 18.05
CA ASP A 84 -4.55 -12.66 19.39
C ASP A 84 -4.17 -11.62 20.45
N HIS A 85 -3.43 -10.58 20.06
CA HIS A 85 -2.94 -9.62 21.04
C HIS A 85 -4.09 -8.76 21.59
N ILE A 86 -4.03 -8.43 22.89
CA ILE A 86 -5.08 -7.68 23.59
C ILE A 86 -5.38 -6.32 22.92
N GLN A 87 -4.40 -5.69 22.28
CA GLN A 87 -4.59 -4.43 21.55
C GLN A 87 -5.49 -4.59 20.32
N LEU A 88 -5.51 -5.76 19.69
CA LEU A 88 -6.48 -6.03 18.62
C LEU A 88 -7.91 -6.11 19.15
N ARG A 89 -8.09 -6.57 20.38
CA ARG A 89 -9.41 -6.67 20.98
C ARG A 89 -10.06 -5.30 21.23
N SER A 90 -9.25 -4.24 21.32
CA SER A 90 -9.73 -2.87 21.44
C SER A 90 -10.13 -2.21 20.10
N LEU A 91 -9.81 -2.84 18.98
CA LEU A 91 -10.20 -2.37 17.65
C LEU A 91 -11.69 -2.66 17.40
N GLU A 92 -12.30 -1.83 16.56
CA GLU A 92 -13.64 -2.09 16.06
C GLU A 92 -13.70 -3.39 15.24
N LYS A 93 -14.88 -4.00 15.17
CA LYS A 93 -15.07 -5.27 14.47
C LYS A 93 -14.55 -5.22 13.00
N THR A 94 -14.89 -4.17 12.28
CA THR A 94 -14.46 -3.97 10.88
C THR A 94 -12.95 -3.84 10.72
N GLU A 95 -12.27 -3.25 11.70
CA GLU A 95 -10.81 -3.11 11.72
C GLU A 95 -10.12 -4.45 11.99
N ARG A 96 -10.69 -5.26 12.89
CA ARG A 96 -10.19 -6.61 13.15
C ARG A 96 -10.38 -7.52 11.95
N GLU A 97 -11.57 -7.53 11.35
CA GLU A 97 -11.86 -8.29 10.13
C GLU A 97 -10.92 -7.90 8.97
N PHE A 98 -10.57 -6.61 8.87
CA PHE A 98 -9.57 -6.15 7.91
C PHE A 98 -8.19 -6.79 8.18
N LEU A 99 -7.71 -6.81 9.44
CA LEU A 99 -6.42 -7.39 9.78
C LEU A 99 -6.39 -8.90 9.60
N GLU A 100 -7.46 -9.60 9.97
CA GLU A 100 -7.64 -11.05 9.74
C GLU A 100 -7.60 -11.35 8.24
N PHE A 101 -8.33 -10.56 7.43
CA PHE A 101 -8.28 -10.67 5.97
C PHE A 101 -6.87 -10.47 5.41
N GLN A 102 -6.10 -9.48 5.93
CA GLN A 102 -4.72 -9.26 5.50
C GLN A 102 -3.77 -10.40 5.91
N ALA A 103 -4.02 -11.05 7.03
CA ALA A 103 -3.25 -12.21 7.45
C ALA A 103 -3.49 -13.42 6.54
N ASP A 104 -4.75 -13.64 6.13
CA ASP A 104 -5.12 -14.71 5.20
C ASP A 104 -4.72 -14.42 3.75
N ASN A 105 -4.58 -13.13 3.41
CA ASN A 105 -4.23 -12.64 2.08
C ASN A 105 -2.98 -11.75 2.15
N PRO A 106 -1.79 -12.32 2.38
CA PRO A 106 -0.57 -11.55 2.59
C PRO A 106 -0.20 -10.71 1.36
N TRP A 107 0.41 -9.58 1.62
CA TRP A 107 0.90 -8.68 0.59
C TRP A 107 2.05 -9.30 -0.18
N ARG A 108 2.19 -8.88 -1.42
CA ARG A 108 3.34 -9.20 -2.28
C ARG A 108 3.77 -7.96 -3.06
N TYR A 109 5.05 -7.84 -3.32
CA TYR A 109 5.52 -6.89 -4.33
C TYR A 109 5.21 -7.44 -5.71
N CYS A 110 4.75 -6.55 -6.58
CA CYS A 110 4.42 -6.87 -7.96
C CYS A 110 5.04 -5.80 -8.87
N PHE A 111 5.71 -6.24 -9.93
CA PHE A 111 6.13 -5.37 -11.01
C PHE A 111 5.13 -5.51 -12.13
N ALA A 112 4.32 -4.48 -12.35
CA ALA A 112 3.25 -4.55 -13.33
C ALA A 112 3.27 -3.34 -14.26
N ARG A 113 2.79 -3.54 -15.49
CA ARG A 113 2.51 -2.47 -16.44
C ARG A 113 1.02 -2.22 -16.53
N ILE A 114 0.64 -0.98 -16.80
CA ILE A 114 -0.75 -0.65 -17.12
C ILE A 114 -1.04 -1.19 -18.52
N ALA A 115 -1.95 -2.16 -18.59
CA ALA A 115 -2.40 -2.75 -19.85
C ALA A 115 -3.58 -1.99 -20.44
N ASP A 116 -4.51 -1.52 -19.61
CA ASP A 116 -5.70 -0.80 -20.04
C ASP A 116 -6.28 0.08 -18.91
N ARG A 117 -7.07 1.09 -19.27
CA ARG A 117 -7.87 1.90 -18.35
C ARG A 117 -9.35 1.63 -18.58
N LYS A 118 -10.00 0.99 -17.63
CA LYS A 118 -11.42 0.59 -17.73
C LYS A 118 -12.40 1.69 -17.38
N ALA A 119 -12.09 2.49 -16.35
CA ALA A 119 -12.89 3.62 -15.91
C ALA A 119 -12.00 4.61 -15.14
N LYS A 120 -12.56 5.70 -14.64
CA LYS A 120 -11.87 6.62 -13.75
C LYS A 120 -11.36 5.88 -12.51
N ASN A 121 -10.05 5.98 -12.25
CA ASN A 121 -9.32 5.30 -11.17
C ASN A 121 -9.22 3.76 -11.31
N PHE A 122 -9.71 3.15 -12.39
CA PHE A 122 -9.65 1.70 -12.60
C PHE A 122 -8.76 1.33 -13.78
N PHE A 123 -7.75 0.53 -13.51
CA PHE A 123 -6.74 0.10 -14.47
C PHE A 123 -6.60 -1.42 -14.48
N ILE A 124 -6.42 -2.01 -15.65
CA ILE A 124 -5.90 -3.36 -15.75
C ILE A 124 -4.39 -3.27 -15.68
N LEU A 125 -3.83 -3.95 -14.71
CA LEU A 125 -2.40 -4.18 -14.60
C LEU A 125 -2.09 -5.59 -15.08
N ARG A 126 -0.96 -5.73 -15.78
CA ARG A 126 -0.39 -7.02 -16.14
C ARG A 126 0.93 -7.21 -15.42
N ASP A 127 1.04 -8.28 -14.65
CA ASP A 127 2.28 -8.66 -13.99
C ASP A 127 3.39 -8.88 -15.02
N ALA A 128 4.59 -8.37 -14.74
CA ALA A 128 5.72 -8.43 -15.68
C ALA A 128 6.37 -9.83 -15.74
N PHE A 129 6.15 -10.67 -14.73
CA PHE A 129 6.79 -11.99 -14.62
C PHE A 129 5.83 -13.15 -14.86
N TYR A 130 4.57 -13.01 -14.42
CA TYR A 130 3.58 -14.10 -14.45
C TYR A 130 2.50 -13.89 -15.50
N GLU A 131 2.48 -12.73 -16.17
CA GLU A 131 1.47 -12.32 -17.17
C GLU A 131 0.01 -12.28 -16.64
N ASP A 132 -0.18 -12.47 -15.34
CA ASP A 132 -1.49 -12.35 -14.69
C ASP A 132 -2.05 -10.94 -14.82
N GLU A 133 -3.35 -10.83 -15.09
CA GLU A 133 -4.04 -9.55 -15.14
C GLU A 133 -4.89 -9.36 -13.89
N PHE A 134 -4.85 -8.17 -13.33
CA PHE A 134 -5.70 -7.79 -12.20
C PHE A 134 -6.20 -6.35 -12.31
N LEU A 135 -7.36 -6.10 -11.72
CA LEU A 135 -7.97 -4.78 -11.69
C LEU A 135 -7.42 -3.99 -10.50
N LEU A 136 -6.84 -2.82 -10.78
CA LEU A 136 -6.38 -1.87 -9.77
C LEU A 136 -7.34 -0.70 -9.67
N PHE A 137 -7.75 -0.36 -8.45
CA PHE A 137 -8.35 0.94 -8.13
C PHE A 137 -7.27 1.86 -7.57
N SER A 138 -6.93 2.95 -8.26
CA SER A 138 -5.90 3.88 -7.82
C SER A 138 -6.15 5.32 -8.27
N PRO A 139 -6.60 6.21 -7.39
CA PRO A 139 -6.65 7.64 -7.67
C PRO A 139 -5.27 8.26 -7.95
N GLY A 140 -4.20 7.72 -7.34
CA GLY A 140 -2.83 8.18 -7.58
C GLY A 140 -2.38 7.91 -9.00
N VAL A 141 -2.58 6.68 -9.51
CA VAL A 141 -2.26 6.33 -10.90
C VAL A 141 -3.10 7.16 -11.88
N GLU A 142 -4.36 7.45 -11.56
CA GLU A 142 -5.23 8.30 -12.37
C GLU A 142 -4.68 9.73 -12.51
N ALA A 143 -4.14 10.30 -11.43
CA ALA A 143 -3.52 11.63 -11.47
C ALA A 143 -2.33 11.66 -12.43
N PHE A 144 -1.39 10.72 -12.31
CA PHE A 144 -0.24 10.59 -13.22
C PHE A 144 -0.67 10.31 -14.66
N TRP A 145 -1.66 9.47 -14.87
CA TRP A 145 -2.19 9.15 -16.19
C TRP A 145 -2.75 10.39 -16.89
N THR A 146 -3.45 11.24 -16.17
CA THR A 146 -4.07 12.45 -16.68
C THR A 146 -3.03 13.54 -16.97
N GLU A 147 -2.02 13.68 -16.10
CA GLU A 147 -0.93 14.64 -16.29
C GLU A 147 -0.04 14.28 -17.50
N GLY A 148 0.31 13.00 -17.65
CA GLY A 148 1.11 12.52 -18.77
C GLY A 148 0.45 12.78 -20.14
N ARG A 149 -0.86 12.64 -20.23
CA ARG A 149 -1.60 12.99 -21.46
C ARG A 149 -1.59 14.47 -21.76
N ARG A 150 -1.74 15.34 -20.74
CA ARG A 150 -1.69 16.80 -20.91
C ARG A 150 -0.33 17.29 -21.40
N GLN A 151 0.75 16.62 -21.01
CA GLN A 151 2.11 16.95 -21.49
C GLN A 151 2.36 16.44 -22.91
N GLY A 152 1.83 15.27 -23.27
CA GLY A 152 1.93 14.72 -24.63
C GLY A 152 1.23 15.58 -25.68
N ASP A 153 0.06 16.13 -25.38
CA ASP A 153 -0.68 17.02 -26.27
C ASP A 153 0.00 18.39 -26.47
N ARG A 154 0.83 18.85 -25.51
CA ARG A 154 1.58 20.11 -25.63
C ARG A 154 2.86 19.99 -26.44
N SER A 155 3.36 18.79 -26.65
CA SER A 155 4.58 18.54 -27.45
C SER A 155 4.32 18.35 -28.94
N LEU A 156 3.05 18.32 -29.36
CA LEU A 156 2.63 18.15 -30.76
C LEU A 156 2.00 19.43 -31.36
N SER A 157 2.02 20.53 -30.65
CA SER A 157 1.62 21.87 -31.11
C SER A 157 2.82 22.80 -31.15
#